data_3dd7a7a762f93fb379b4a27a17f5d132
#
_entry.id   3dd7a7a762f93fb379b4a27a17f5d132
#
_cell.length_a   1.000
_cell.length_b   1.000
_cell.length_c   1.000
_cell.angle_alpha   90.00
_cell.angle_beta   90.00
_cell.angle_gamma   90.00
#
_symmetry.space_group_name_H-M   'P 1'
#
loop_
_entity.id
_entity.type
_entity.pdbx_description
1 polymer ?
#
loop_
_entity_poly.entity_id
_entity_poly.type
_entity_poly.pdbx_seq_one_letter_code
_entity_poly.pdbx_strand_id
1 'polypeptide(L)'
;SEGAAIMVGTRTALLDNPSLNVRHWSGNSPVRVVLDRRLVIPDSYRLLNGFSRTLIFTEKEVENRENVEYIRIDFEGPVIRQVLDHLAARKLDSLLVEGGAQLINSFVEADVWDEARVETAPVRLYQGVHAPMLGKEAVSGISRRSVMSIKNHNYEIFNTKKHIKTWI
;
A
#
# COMPACT_ATOMS: atom_id res chain seq x y z
N SER A 1 3.66 -7.98 17.22
CA SER A 1 2.81 -8.25 16.06
C SER A 1 3.68 -8.82 14.95
N GLU A 2 3.43 -10.03 14.63
CA GLU A 2 4.03 -10.70 13.50
C GLU A 2 3.43 -10.07 12.24
N GLY A 3 4.25 -9.53 11.36
CA GLY A 3 3.88 -9.40 9.98
C GLY A 3 3.16 -8.16 9.49
N ALA A 4 3.48 -6.95 9.96
CA ALA A 4 3.00 -5.73 9.29
C ALA A 4 3.80 -5.43 8.02
N ALA A 5 3.10 -5.10 6.95
CA ALA A 5 3.68 -4.64 5.69
C ALA A 5 3.13 -3.27 5.29
N ILE A 6 3.94 -2.51 4.52
CA ILE A 6 3.55 -1.21 3.97
C ILE A 6 3.86 -1.20 2.47
N MET A 7 2.91 -0.76 1.66
CA MET A 7 2.99 -0.85 0.21
C MET A 7 2.85 0.50 -0.48
N VAL A 8 3.67 0.71 -1.49
CA VAL A 8 3.58 1.83 -2.44
C VAL A 8 3.71 1.35 -3.87
N GLY A 9 3.15 2.11 -4.80
CA GLY A 9 3.34 1.87 -6.24
C GLY A 9 4.63 2.48 -6.77
N THR A 10 5.06 2.04 -7.95
CA THR A 10 6.26 2.52 -8.66
C THR A 10 6.32 4.04 -8.75
N ARG A 11 5.21 4.69 -9.15
CA ARG A 11 5.20 6.15 -9.31
C ARG A 11 5.45 6.90 -8.01
N THR A 12 4.83 6.47 -6.91
CA THR A 12 5.05 7.04 -5.57
C THR A 12 6.50 6.81 -5.13
N ALA A 13 7.02 5.61 -5.34
CA ALA A 13 8.42 5.30 -5.05
C ALA A 13 9.39 6.22 -5.82
N LEU A 14 9.14 6.47 -7.11
CA LEU A 14 9.97 7.34 -7.95
C LEU A 14 9.91 8.81 -7.58
N LEU A 15 8.71 9.32 -7.25
CA LEU A 15 8.52 10.75 -6.95
C LEU A 15 9.00 11.13 -5.55
N ASP A 16 8.68 10.30 -4.56
CA ASP A 16 8.85 10.66 -3.14
C ASP A 16 10.09 10.02 -2.52
N ASN A 17 10.67 8.98 -3.15
CA ASN A 17 11.78 8.19 -2.61
C ASN A 17 11.61 7.90 -1.11
N PRO A 18 10.47 7.29 -0.70
CA PRO A 18 10.12 7.14 0.70
C PRO A 18 10.99 6.10 1.39
N SER A 19 11.21 6.26 2.70
CA SER A 19 11.94 5.25 3.50
C SER A 19 11.03 4.14 4.01
N LEU A 20 9.74 4.41 4.19
CA LEU A 20 8.70 3.51 4.73
C LEU A 20 9.14 2.78 6.01
N ASN A 21 9.77 3.50 6.91
CA ASN A 21 10.24 2.99 8.21
C ASN A 21 9.53 3.70 9.36
N VAL A 22 9.53 3.08 10.52
CA VAL A 22 9.05 3.72 11.76
C VAL A 22 10.00 4.85 12.15
N ARG A 23 9.49 6.08 12.34
CA ARG A 23 10.31 7.25 12.68
C ARG A 23 10.05 7.81 14.07
N HIS A 24 8.83 7.71 14.57
CA HIS A 24 8.38 8.42 15.77
C HIS A 24 7.90 7.50 16.90
N TRP A 25 7.92 6.19 16.70
CA TRP A 25 7.44 5.20 17.66
C TRP A 25 8.48 4.10 17.85
N SER A 26 8.51 3.50 19.02
CA SER A 26 9.30 2.30 19.26
C SER A 26 8.60 1.09 18.62
N GLY A 27 9.33 0.30 17.84
CA GLY A 27 8.82 -0.91 17.20
C GLY A 27 9.64 -1.32 15.97
N ASN A 28 9.38 -2.51 15.48
CA ASN A 28 10.01 -3.00 14.25
C ASN A 28 9.43 -2.27 13.03
N SER A 29 10.30 -1.92 12.09
CA SER A 29 9.85 -1.37 10.81
C SER A 29 9.04 -2.43 10.06
N PRO A 30 7.95 -2.03 9.38
CA PRO A 30 7.17 -2.94 8.56
C PRO A 30 8.00 -3.46 7.38
N VAL A 31 7.60 -4.61 6.84
CA VAL A 31 8.13 -5.10 5.57
C VAL A 31 7.67 -4.15 4.47
N ARG A 32 8.60 -3.60 3.71
CA ARG A 32 8.30 -2.71 2.59
C ARG A 32 7.88 -3.53 1.38
N VAL A 33 6.82 -3.12 0.71
CA VAL A 33 6.27 -3.80 -0.47
C VAL A 33 6.16 -2.79 -1.60
N VAL A 34 6.65 -3.15 -2.77
CA VAL A 34 6.65 -2.27 -3.94
C VAL A 34 6.22 -3.05 -5.18
N LEU A 35 5.33 -2.45 -5.98
CA LEU A 35 5.12 -2.91 -7.36
C LEU A 35 6.09 -2.18 -8.27
N ASP A 36 7.02 -2.90 -8.86
CA ASP A 36 7.92 -2.38 -9.89
C ASP A 36 8.05 -3.35 -11.07
N ARG A 37 7.03 -3.33 -11.92
CA ARG A 37 6.89 -4.26 -13.04
C ARG A 37 8.19 -4.42 -13.84
N ARG A 38 8.87 -3.32 -14.14
CA ARG A 38 10.02 -3.28 -15.05
C ARG A 38 11.36 -3.01 -14.37
N LEU A 39 11.37 -2.90 -13.05
CA LEU A 39 12.53 -2.53 -12.25
C LEU A 39 13.11 -1.17 -12.67
N VAL A 40 12.25 -0.16 -12.66
CA VAL A 40 12.63 1.21 -13.02
C VAL A 40 13.03 2.08 -11.81
N ILE A 41 12.86 1.56 -10.59
CA ILE A 41 13.29 2.25 -9.37
C ILE A 41 14.82 2.13 -9.28
N PRO A 42 15.54 3.27 -9.20
CA PRO A 42 17.01 3.25 -9.11
C PRO A 42 17.51 2.55 -7.84
N ASP A 43 18.60 1.81 -7.94
CA ASP A 43 19.22 1.11 -6.80
C ASP A 43 19.65 2.04 -5.65
N SER A 44 19.91 3.30 -5.94
CA SER A 44 20.24 4.32 -4.94
C SER A 44 19.06 4.79 -4.09
N TYR A 45 17.84 4.35 -4.42
CA TYR A 45 16.65 4.77 -3.67
C TYR A 45 16.55 4.11 -2.30
N ARG A 46 15.93 4.82 -1.35
CA ARG A 46 15.83 4.40 0.05
C ARG A 46 15.13 3.06 0.24
N LEU A 47 14.20 2.72 -0.65
CA LEU A 47 13.52 1.43 -0.63
C LEU A 47 14.45 0.25 -0.90
N LEU A 48 15.56 0.48 -1.63
CA LEU A 48 16.49 -0.55 -2.06
C LEU A 48 17.81 -0.56 -1.27
N ASN A 49 17.90 0.25 -0.19
CA ASN A 49 19.14 0.44 0.58
C ASN A 49 19.53 -0.74 1.50
N GLY A 50 18.73 -1.79 1.58
CA GLY A 50 19.00 -2.98 2.40
C GLY A 50 18.80 -2.81 3.92
N PHE A 51 18.48 -1.61 4.45
CA PHE A 51 18.29 -1.41 5.89
C PHE A 51 17.02 -2.05 6.46
N SER A 52 16.02 -2.29 5.62
CA SER A 52 14.79 -2.96 6.03
C SER A 52 14.38 -3.94 4.94
N ARG A 53 13.74 -5.03 5.35
CA ARG A 53 13.23 -6.04 4.40
C ARG A 53 12.29 -5.39 3.39
N THR A 54 12.56 -5.61 2.11
CA THR A 54 11.78 -5.08 0.99
C THR A 54 11.41 -6.21 0.04
N LEU A 55 10.13 -6.28 -0.33
CA LEU A 55 9.59 -7.20 -1.33
C LEU A 55 9.26 -6.39 -2.58
N ILE A 56 9.83 -6.74 -3.72
CA ILE A 56 9.59 -6.08 -5.00
C ILE A 56 8.88 -7.05 -5.92
N PHE A 57 7.66 -6.71 -6.28
CA PHE A 57 6.86 -7.49 -7.24
C PHE A 57 7.14 -6.99 -8.65
N THR A 58 7.62 -7.88 -9.51
CA THR A 58 8.09 -7.56 -10.86
C THR A 58 7.74 -8.65 -11.87
N GLU A 59 7.81 -8.33 -13.17
CA GLU A 59 7.73 -9.35 -14.23
C GLU A 59 9.10 -9.95 -14.58
N LYS A 60 10.20 -9.35 -14.05
CA LYS A 60 11.57 -9.75 -14.35
C LYS A 60 12.04 -10.87 -13.43
N GLU A 61 12.97 -11.67 -13.95
CA GLU A 61 13.70 -12.66 -13.18
C GLU A 61 15.05 -12.08 -12.78
N VAL A 62 15.25 -11.85 -11.48
CA VAL A 62 16.42 -11.19 -10.91
C VAL A 62 16.78 -11.87 -9.60
N GLU A 63 18.07 -12.00 -9.33
CA GLU A 63 18.59 -12.53 -8.07
C GLU A 63 18.27 -11.59 -6.89
N ASN A 64 17.94 -12.20 -5.77
CA ASN A 64 17.72 -11.48 -4.53
C ASN A 64 19.01 -10.84 -4.00
N ARG A 65 18.87 -9.72 -3.32
CA ARG A 65 19.96 -9.07 -2.58
C ARG A 65 19.68 -9.12 -1.09
N GLU A 66 20.68 -8.77 -0.29
CA GLU A 66 20.48 -8.67 1.16
C GLU A 66 19.31 -7.75 1.49
N ASN A 67 18.32 -8.28 2.24
CA ASN A 67 17.08 -7.61 2.62
C ASN A 67 16.20 -7.11 1.44
N VAL A 68 16.50 -7.44 0.19
CA VAL A 68 15.67 -7.10 -0.98
C VAL A 68 15.35 -8.36 -1.76
N GLU A 69 14.08 -8.77 -1.70
CA GLU A 69 13.56 -9.97 -2.38
C GLU A 69 12.76 -9.55 -3.61
N TYR A 70 13.12 -10.08 -4.77
CA TYR A 70 12.40 -9.88 -6.03
C TYR A 70 11.45 -11.05 -6.25
N ILE A 71 10.17 -10.75 -6.40
CA ILE A 71 9.11 -11.74 -6.56
C ILE A 71 8.50 -11.57 -7.94
N ARG A 72 8.71 -12.56 -8.78
CA ARG A 72 8.12 -12.56 -10.12
C ARG A 72 6.63 -12.87 -10.03
N ILE A 73 5.80 -12.04 -10.64
CA ILE A 73 4.36 -12.22 -10.79
C ILE A 73 3.91 -11.94 -12.21
N ASP A 74 2.71 -12.43 -12.55
CA ASP A 74 2.06 -12.15 -13.81
C ASP A 74 1.28 -10.82 -13.74
N PHE A 75 1.74 -9.81 -14.47
CA PHE A 75 1.09 -8.49 -14.54
C PHE A 75 -0.09 -8.43 -15.50
N GLU A 76 -0.34 -9.46 -16.30
CA GLU A 76 -1.57 -9.58 -17.12
C GLU A 76 -2.70 -10.27 -16.33
N GLY A 77 -2.37 -10.91 -15.22
CA GLY A 77 -3.31 -11.55 -14.31
C GLY A 77 -3.78 -10.64 -13.17
N PRO A 78 -4.40 -11.22 -12.13
CA PRO A 78 -4.91 -10.50 -10.96
C PRO A 78 -3.76 -10.08 -10.03
N VAL A 79 -3.05 -9.02 -10.36
CA VAL A 79 -1.83 -8.55 -9.66
C VAL A 79 -2.02 -8.44 -8.16
N ILE A 80 -3.08 -7.76 -7.70
CA ILE A 80 -3.29 -7.53 -6.25
C ILE A 80 -3.51 -8.85 -5.52
N ARG A 81 -4.23 -9.80 -6.12
CA ARG A 81 -4.43 -11.12 -5.52
C ARG A 81 -3.12 -11.87 -5.37
N GLN A 82 -2.28 -11.88 -6.41
CA GLN A 82 -0.96 -12.52 -6.36
C GLN A 82 -0.09 -11.88 -5.27
N VAL A 83 -0.08 -10.55 -5.14
CA VAL A 83 0.64 -9.85 -4.06
C VAL A 83 0.15 -10.35 -2.69
N LEU A 84 -1.16 -10.35 -2.44
CA LEU A 84 -1.73 -10.78 -1.16
C LEU A 84 -1.41 -12.25 -0.85
N ASP A 85 -1.47 -13.14 -1.84
CA ASP A 85 -1.14 -14.56 -1.67
C ASP A 85 0.34 -14.74 -1.27
N HIS A 86 1.25 -13.98 -1.88
CA HIS A 86 2.67 -13.97 -1.51
C HIS A 86 2.92 -13.41 -0.10
N LEU A 87 2.18 -12.38 0.32
CA LEU A 87 2.27 -11.82 1.67
C LEU A 87 1.74 -12.83 2.70
N ALA A 88 0.60 -13.44 2.45
CA ALA A 88 0.00 -14.46 3.30
C ALA A 88 0.93 -15.66 3.50
N ALA A 89 1.56 -16.16 2.44
CA ALA A 89 2.54 -17.25 2.50
C ALA A 89 3.76 -16.91 3.38
N ARG A 90 4.05 -15.62 3.56
CA ARG A 90 5.14 -15.10 4.41
C ARG A 90 4.66 -14.72 5.82
N LYS A 91 3.41 -15.02 6.17
CA LYS A 91 2.77 -14.66 7.45
C LYS A 91 2.74 -13.16 7.70
N LEU A 92 2.61 -12.39 6.62
CA LEU A 92 2.35 -10.95 6.67
C LEU A 92 0.83 -10.78 6.63
N ASP A 93 0.23 -10.59 7.80
CA ASP A 93 -1.22 -10.63 8.03
C ASP A 93 -1.89 -9.24 8.00
N SER A 94 -1.10 -8.18 7.90
CA SER A 94 -1.59 -6.82 7.76
C SER A 94 -0.80 -6.02 6.74
N LEU A 95 -1.52 -5.27 5.89
CA LEU A 95 -0.96 -4.46 4.82
C LEU A 95 -1.54 -3.05 4.87
N LEU A 96 -0.67 -2.05 5.04
CA LEU A 96 -1.01 -0.65 4.83
C LEU A 96 -0.63 -0.25 3.40
N VAL A 97 -1.60 0.21 2.62
CA VAL A 97 -1.37 0.73 1.27
C VAL A 97 -1.38 2.25 1.32
N GLU A 98 -0.19 2.86 1.18
CA GLU A 98 -0.02 4.32 1.33
C GLU A 98 0.02 5.08 0.01
N GLY A 99 -0.06 4.45 -1.09
CA GLY A 99 0.08 5.35 -2.13
C GLY A 99 0.18 4.97 -3.58
N GLY A 100 -0.09 5.97 -4.23
CA GLY A 100 -0.63 6.37 -5.50
C GLY A 100 -2.11 5.99 -5.68
N ALA A 101 -2.89 6.96 -6.13
CA ALA A 101 -4.33 6.75 -6.37
C ALA A 101 -4.61 5.50 -7.23
N GLN A 102 -3.74 5.22 -8.19
CA GLN A 102 -3.87 4.06 -9.07
C GLN A 102 -3.75 2.73 -8.31
N LEU A 103 -2.78 2.62 -7.38
CA LEU A 103 -2.61 1.43 -6.56
C LEU A 103 -3.81 1.23 -5.63
N ILE A 104 -4.25 2.29 -4.94
CA ILE A 104 -5.42 2.23 -4.06
C ILE A 104 -6.67 1.84 -4.85
N ASN A 105 -6.90 2.42 -6.03
CA ASN A 105 -8.02 2.03 -6.90
C ASN A 105 -7.98 0.54 -7.25
N SER A 106 -6.79 -0.04 -7.51
CA SER A 106 -6.67 -1.47 -7.79
C SER A 106 -7.11 -2.35 -6.61
N PHE A 107 -6.87 -1.93 -5.36
CA PHE A 107 -7.38 -2.63 -4.17
C PHE A 107 -8.89 -2.48 -4.03
N VAL A 108 -9.43 -1.28 -4.30
CA VAL A 108 -10.87 -1.00 -4.26
C VAL A 108 -11.61 -1.81 -5.33
N GLU A 109 -11.11 -1.81 -6.56
CA GLU A 109 -11.69 -2.57 -7.69
C GLU A 109 -11.64 -4.09 -7.48
N ALA A 110 -10.55 -4.58 -6.88
CA ALA A 110 -10.41 -5.99 -6.54
C ALA A 110 -11.25 -6.40 -5.32
N ASP A 111 -11.86 -5.45 -4.62
CA ASP A 111 -12.66 -5.65 -3.39
C ASP A 111 -11.90 -6.45 -2.32
N VAL A 112 -10.63 -6.10 -2.07
CA VAL A 112 -9.73 -6.80 -1.13
C VAL A 112 -9.13 -5.87 -0.08
N TRP A 113 -9.93 -4.97 0.45
CA TRP A 113 -9.55 -4.05 1.52
C TRP A 113 -10.54 -4.14 2.71
N ASP A 114 -10.08 -3.83 3.91
CA ASP A 114 -10.86 -3.92 5.14
C ASP A 114 -11.20 -2.56 5.72
N GLU A 115 -10.25 -1.63 5.69
CA GLU A 115 -10.38 -0.31 6.26
C GLU A 115 -9.78 0.74 5.34
N ALA A 116 -10.50 1.83 5.09
CA ALA A 116 -9.99 3.02 4.42
C ALA A 116 -10.03 4.21 5.37
N ARG A 117 -8.93 4.96 5.44
CA ARG A 117 -8.82 6.19 6.21
C ARG A 117 -8.69 7.37 5.27
N VAL A 118 -9.68 8.24 5.28
CA VAL A 118 -9.72 9.44 4.43
C VAL A 118 -9.59 10.68 5.30
N GLU A 119 -8.57 11.48 5.02
CA GLU A 119 -8.38 12.78 5.62
C GLU A 119 -8.79 13.89 4.63
N THR A 120 -9.69 14.76 5.05
CA THR A 120 -10.13 15.91 4.26
C THR A 120 -9.72 17.21 4.95
N ALA A 121 -8.84 17.99 4.30
CA ALA A 121 -8.46 19.31 4.77
C ALA A 121 -9.43 20.38 4.24
N PRO A 122 -9.64 21.50 4.95
CA PRO A 122 -10.50 22.61 4.53
C PRO A 122 -9.82 23.51 3.47
N VAL A 123 -8.87 22.97 2.73
CA VAL A 123 -8.10 23.66 1.69
C VAL A 123 -8.43 23.05 0.34
N ARG A 124 -8.78 23.90 -0.64
CA ARG A 124 -9.04 23.45 -2.00
C ARG A 124 -7.76 23.56 -2.83
N LEU A 125 -7.28 22.42 -3.33
CA LEU A 125 -6.18 22.37 -4.29
C LEU A 125 -6.75 22.53 -5.71
N TYR A 126 -6.19 23.47 -6.48
CA TYR A 126 -6.63 23.71 -7.86
C TYR A 126 -5.92 22.78 -8.86
N GLN A 127 -4.82 22.17 -8.45
CA GLN A 127 -4.05 21.21 -9.23
C GLN A 127 -3.58 20.08 -8.30
N GLY A 128 -3.57 18.85 -8.80
CA GLY A 128 -3.13 17.69 -8.02
C GLY A 128 -3.59 16.36 -8.63
N VAL A 129 -3.28 15.28 -7.95
CA VAL A 129 -3.77 13.95 -8.29
C VAL A 129 -5.15 13.79 -7.66
N HIS A 130 -6.12 13.36 -8.47
CA HIS A 130 -7.45 13.02 -7.93
C HIS A 130 -7.35 11.90 -6.90
N ALA A 131 -8.03 12.08 -5.76
CA ALA A 131 -8.15 11.04 -4.75
C ALA A 131 -8.86 9.81 -5.31
N PRO A 132 -8.54 8.62 -4.84
CA PRO A 132 -9.30 7.41 -5.15
C PRO A 132 -10.78 7.59 -4.80
N MET A 133 -11.67 7.11 -5.68
CA MET A 133 -13.11 7.21 -5.45
C MET A 133 -13.59 6.02 -4.62
N LEU A 134 -13.78 6.24 -3.32
CA LEU A 134 -14.52 5.33 -2.45
C LEU A 134 -16.03 5.62 -2.58
N GLY A 135 -16.60 5.40 -3.76
CA GLY A 135 -18.00 5.69 -4.05
C GLY A 135 -18.97 4.75 -3.33
N LYS A 136 -20.22 5.21 -3.13
CA LYS A 136 -21.27 4.41 -2.49
C LYS A 136 -21.54 3.07 -3.22
N GLU A 137 -21.23 2.99 -4.51
CA GLU A 137 -21.42 1.80 -5.33
C GLU A 137 -20.21 0.84 -5.31
N ALA A 138 -18.99 1.36 -5.15
CA ALA A 138 -17.79 0.53 -4.99
C ALA A 138 -17.72 -0.15 -3.62
N VAL A 139 -18.56 0.25 -2.69
CA VAL A 139 -18.51 -0.16 -1.28
C VAL A 139 -19.79 -0.88 -0.89
N SER A 140 -20.18 -1.88 -1.67
CA SER A 140 -21.32 -2.77 -1.34
C SER A 140 -21.12 -3.60 -0.05
N GLY A 141 -19.99 -3.45 0.62
CA GLY A 141 -19.62 -4.19 1.82
C GLY A 141 -19.24 -3.33 3.04
N ILE A 142 -19.45 -2.00 3.02
CA ILE A 142 -19.13 -1.16 4.19
C ILE A 142 -20.01 -1.59 5.38
N SER A 143 -19.35 -2.10 6.42
CA SER A 143 -20.01 -2.47 7.67
C SER A 143 -20.07 -1.32 8.68
N ARG A 144 -19.19 -0.33 8.57
CA ARG A 144 -19.11 0.80 9.49
C ARG A 144 -18.45 2.02 8.84
N ARG A 145 -19.03 3.19 9.03
CA ARG A 145 -18.45 4.50 8.74
C ARG A 145 -18.29 5.26 10.05
N SER A 146 -17.10 5.74 10.36
CA SER A 146 -16.85 6.63 11.49
C SER A 146 -16.30 7.94 10.94
N VAL A 147 -16.81 9.07 11.43
CA VAL A 147 -16.31 10.40 11.11
C VAL A 147 -15.74 11.03 12.36
N MET A 148 -14.51 11.49 12.31
CA MET A 148 -13.83 12.19 13.39
C MET A 148 -13.23 13.48 12.84
N SER A 149 -13.44 14.60 13.56
CA SER A 149 -12.84 15.89 13.20
C SER A 149 -11.77 16.27 14.22
N ILE A 150 -10.55 16.53 13.74
CA ILE A 150 -9.44 16.97 14.57
C ILE A 150 -8.79 18.18 13.89
N LYS A 151 -8.67 19.30 14.61
CA LYS A 151 -8.00 20.52 14.14
C LYS A 151 -8.43 20.97 12.73
N ASN A 152 -9.74 21.04 12.48
CA ASN A 152 -10.33 21.41 11.18
C ASN A 152 -10.13 20.40 10.04
N HIS A 153 -9.62 19.22 10.31
CA HIS A 153 -9.56 18.11 9.37
C HIS A 153 -10.64 17.10 9.69
N ASN A 154 -11.33 16.63 8.68
CA ASN A 154 -12.31 15.56 8.80
C ASN A 154 -11.67 14.24 8.39
N TYR A 155 -11.77 13.26 9.28
CA TYR A 155 -11.31 11.89 9.04
C TYR A 155 -12.52 10.99 8.87
N GLU A 156 -12.55 10.25 7.80
CA GLU A 156 -13.57 9.23 7.55
C GLU A 156 -12.90 7.86 7.55
N ILE A 157 -13.47 6.93 8.33
CA ILE A 157 -12.99 5.56 8.41
C ILE A 157 -14.08 4.66 7.82
N PHE A 158 -13.73 3.92 6.78
CA PHE A 158 -14.58 2.94 6.12
C PHE A 158 -14.07 1.55 6.44
N ASN A 159 -14.94 0.65 6.87
CA ASN A 159 -14.57 -0.72 7.21
C ASN A 159 -15.41 -1.71 6.40
N THR A 160 -14.78 -2.77 5.92
CA THR A 160 -15.41 -3.93 5.31
C THR A 160 -15.27 -5.16 6.21
N LYS A 161 -16.14 -6.16 6.04
CA LYS A 161 -16.06 -7.42 6.81
C LYS A 161 -15.29 -8.47 6.02
N LYS A 162 -13.96 -8.47 6.05
CA LYS A 162 -13.13 -9.50 5.39
C LYS A 162 -11.97 -9.97 6.27
N HIS A 163 -11.44 -11.17 5.97
CA HIS A 163 -10.55 -11.92 6.86
C HIS A 163 -9.06 -11.56 6.83
N ILE A 164 -8.61 -10.70 5.92
CA ILE A 164 -7.23 -10.16 5.89
C ILE A 164 -7.32 -8.67 6.10
N LYS A 165 -6.61 -8.15 7.11
CA LYS A 165 -6.65 -6.71 7.41
C LYS A 165 -5.80 -5.93 6.41
N THR A 166 -6.43 -5.41 5.36
CA THR A 166 -5.82 -4.48 4.41
C THR A 166 -6.33 -3.07 4.68
N TRP A 167 -5.42 -2.16 4.95
CA TRP A 167 -5.71 -0.75 5.19
C TRP A 167 -5.24 0.08 3.98
N ILE A 168 -6.11 0.93 3.48
CA ILE A 168 -5.85 1.82 2.35
C ILE A 168 -6.09 3.29 2.70
#